data_239a4246731b2de4110be3d4bc20cdc1
#
_entry.id   239a4246731b2de4110be3d4bc20cdc1
#
_cell.length_a   1.000
_cell.length_b   1.000
_cell.length_c   1.000
_cell.angle_alpha   90.00
_cell.angle_beta   90.00
_cell.angle_gamma   90.00
#
_symmetry.space_group_name_H-M   'P 1'
#
loop_
_entity.id
_entity.type
_entity.pdbx_description
1 polymer ?
#
loop_
_entity_poly.entity_id
_entity_poly.type
_entity_poly.pdbx_seq_one_letter_code
_entity_poly.pdbx_strand_id
1 'polypeptide(L)'
;MRTTKTRLLVALLIGLGTGIFCAYLMTHLRIGAGDFSWAIEAARDLLARRNPYSNPKQLYPLPAALFGLPFVLLKPEIAAGVFYGISSALLAFCVTRTGYHSLLIFFSYPYWAGILTAQWIPLIMAGTFLWWLTPAWMAKPQIGLPTALTFFNRKNIVLCTIVALISLAVLPHWISFWLSQIGRYSRFIPLTVLPGPLLALALLRFRSQDARLLFFTACMPQRWFYDGFILWLIPKTRREIVFTAGLSWIPGIWRWFHPPHSFTQVGRWMVLWMYLPMLAVILLRCSDREPAPPELNS
;
A
#
# COMPACT_ATOMS: atom_id res chain seq x y z
N MET A 1 -14.88 -9.77 -25.26
CA MET A 1 -14.95 -8.48 -24.50
C MET A 1 -15.56 -8.74 -23.13
N ARG A 2 -14.81 -8.48 -22.07
CA ARG A 2 -15.31 -8.63 -20.68
C ARG A 2 -16.13 -7.39 -20.37
N THR A 3 -17.39 -7.55 -20.04
CA THR A 3 -18.25 -6.40 -19.76
C THR A 3 -17.82 -5.68 -18.48
N THR A 4 -17.89 -4.35 -18.46
CA THR A 4 -17.63 -3.53 -17.26
C THR A 4 -18.48 -4.00 -16.09
N LYS A 5 -19.71 -4.47 -16.37
CA LYS A 5 -20.64 -5.03 -15.36
C LYS A 5 -20.05 -6.24 -14.62
N THR A 6 -19.47 -7.21 -15.35
CA THR A 6 -18.86 -8.40 -14.71
C THR A 6 -17.65 -8.02 -13.85
N ARG A 7 -16.81 -7.09 -14.33
CA ARG A 7 -15.67 -6.60 -13.54
C ARG A 7 -16.12 -5.90 -12.25
N LEU A 8 -17.17 -5.08 -12.36
CA LEU A 8 -17.75 -4.40 -11.18
C LEU A 8 -18.30 -5.42 -10.19
N LEU A 9 -19.05 -6.41 -10.65
CA LEU A 9 -19.58 -7.47 -9.77
C LEU A 9 -18.46 -8.21 -9.03
N VAL A 10 -17.42 -8.65 -9.75
CA VAL A 10 -16.27 -9.33 -9.13
C VAL A 10 -15.55 -8.42 -8.11
N ALA A 11 -15.36 -7.17 -8.45
CA ALA A 11 -14.75 -6.20 -7.54
C ALA A 11 -15.59 -6.00 -6.27
N LEU A 12 -16.92 -5.89 -6.40
CA LEU A 12 -17.83 -5.77 -5.26
C LEU A 12 -17.81 -7.02 -4.38
N LEU A 13 -17.79 -8.22 -4.97
CA LEU A 13 -17.70 -9.48 -4.21
C LEU A 13 -16.39 -9.58 -3.44
N ILE A 14 -15.26 -9.22 -4.05
CA ILE A 14 -13.95 -9.18 -3.37
C ILE A 14 -13.99 -8.14 -2.24
N GLY A 15 -14.48 -6.93 -2.52
CA GLY A 15 -14.56 -5.89 -1.51
C GLY A 15 -15.46 -6.27 -0.34
N LEU A 16 -16.63 -6.83 -0.62
CA LEU A 16 -17.56 -7.28 0.43
C LEU A 16 -16.94 -8.41 1.27
N GLY A 17 -16.40 -9.45 0.63
CA GLY A 17 -15.78 -10.57 1.33
C GLY A 17 -14.60 -10.15 2.18
N THR A 18 -13.68 -9.33 1.64
CA THR A 18 -12.51 -8.85 2.40
C THR A 18 -12.90 -7.84 3.47
N GLY A 19 -13.91 -7.01 3.23
CA GLY A 19 -14.41 -6.05 4.22
C GLY A 19 -15.05 -6.75 5.43
N ILE A 20 -15.93 -7.73 5.19
CA ILE A 20 -16.54 -8.54 6.26
C ILE A 20 -15.46 -9.28 7.04
N PHE A 21 -14.52 -9.90 6.33
CA PHE A 21 -13.43 -10.65 6.98
C PHE A 21 -12.53 -9.73 7.81
N CYS A 22 -12.19 -8.54 7.30
CA CYS A 22 -11.42 -7.55 8.04
C CYS A 22 -12.17 -7.10 9.31
N ALA A 23 -13.46 -6.73 9.21
CA ALA A 23 -14.26 -6.36 10.37
C ALA A 23 -14.35 -7.47 11.42
N TYR A 24 -14.52 -8.72 10.97
CA TYR A 24 -14.50 -9.90 11.85
C TYR A 24 -13.18 -10.03 12.59
N LEU A 25 -12.04 -9.93 11.87
CA LEU A 25 -10.72 -10.00 12.48
C LEU A 25 -10.46 -8.86 13.48
N MET A 26 -10.83 -7.61 13.13
CA MET A 26 -10.68 -6.48 14.04
C MET A 26 -11.46 -6.68 15.34
N THR A 27 -12.67 -7.20 15.23
CA THR A 27 -13.53 -7.52 16.39
C THR A 27 -12.93 -8.67 17.21
N HIS A 28 -12.56 -9.77 16.55
CA HIS A 28 -12.02 -10.97 17.22
C HIS A 28 -10.70 -10.70 17.93
N LEU A 29 -9.79 -9.95 17.29
CA LEU A 29 -8.49 -9.60 17.83
C LEU A 29 -8.54 -8.39 18.80
N ARG A 30 -9.68 -7.71 18.91
CA ARG A 30 -9.90 -6.53 19.76
C ARG A 30 -8.90 -5.39 19.50
N ILE A 31 -8.53 -5.17 18.24
CA ILE A 31 -7.53 -4.15 17.85
C ILE A 31 -8.14 -2.89 17.23
N GLY A 32 -9.44 -2.68 17.40
CA GLY A 32 -10.17 -1.52 16.89
C GLY A 32 -10.14 -1.46 15.36
N ALA A 33 -9.72 -0.33 14.79
CA ALA A 33 -9.60 -0.18 13.33
C ALA A 33 -8.18 -0.45 12.80
N GLY A 34 -7.31 -1.08 13.58
CA GLY A 34 -5.92 -1.34 13.18
C GLY A 34 -5.18 -0.05 12.83
N ASP A 35 -4.40 -0.06 11.74
CA ASP A 35 -3.66 1.13 11.28
C ASP A 35 -4.58 2.23 10.73
N PHE A 36 -5.82 1.93 10.38
CA PHE A 36 -6.79 2.93 9.97
C PHE A 36 -7.34 3.76 11.15
N SER A 37 -7.17 3.30 12.41
CA SER A 37 -7.54 4.05 13.62
C SER A 37 -6.94 5.45 13.61
N TRP A 38 -5.68 5.61 13.18
CA TRP A 38 -4.98 6.89 13.14
C TRP A 38 -5.70 7.95 12.30
N ALA A 39 -6.26 7.56 11.15
CA ALA A 39 -7.00 8.46 10.29
C ALA A 39 -8.33 8.89 10.93
N ILE A 40 -9.04 7.94 11.55
CA ILE A 40 -10.32 8.20 12.22
C ILE A 40 -10.11 9.09 13.44
N GLU A 41 -9.11 8.80 14.27
CA GLU A 41 -8.79 9.59 15.46
C GLU A 41 -8.37 11.01 15.09
N ALA A 42 -7.49 11.17 14.09
CA ALA A 42 -7.10 12.48 13.59
C ALA A 42 -8.31 13.27 13.05
N ALA A 43 -9.22 12.61 12.32
CA ALA A 43 -10.44 13.25 11.83
C ALA A 43 -11.36 13.71 12.98
N ARG A 44 -11.53 12.88 14.02
CA ARG A 44 -12.31 13.23 15.23
C ARG A 44 -11.70 14.40 15.97
N ASP A 45 -10.37 14.43 16.11
CA ASP A 45 -9.69 15.53 16.79
C ASP A 45 -9.84 16.84 16.01
N LEU A 46 -9.70 16.82 14.68
CA LEU A 46 -9.93 18.00 13.84
C LEU A 46 -11.36 18.53 13.95
N LEU A 47 -12.35 17.64 13.92
CA LEU A 47 -13.76 18.03 14.10
C LEU A 47 -14.03 18.63 15.49
N ALA A 48 -13.33 18.14 16.52
CA ALA A 48 -13.37 18.68 17.88
C ALA A 48 -12.45 19.90 18.09
N ARG A 49 -11.84 20.45 17.02
CA ARG A 49 -10.85 21.54 17.05
C ARG A 49 -9.64 21.25 17.95
N ARG A 50 -9.25 20.00 18.06
CA ARG A 50 -8.06 19.57 18.79
C ARG A 50 -6.92 19.29 17.81
N ASN A 51 -5.69 19.45 18.29
CA ASN A 51 -4.51 19.05 17.51
C ASN A 51 -4.33 17.52 17.57
N PRO A 52 -4.44 16.79 16.45
CA PRO A 52 -4.26 15.33 16.44
C PRO A 52 -2.89 14.88 16.96
N TYR A 53 -1.86 15.71 16.78
CA TYR A 53 -0.49 15.42 17.20
C TYR A 53 -0.22 15.66 18.68
N SER A 54 -1.22 16.10 19.46
CA SER A 54 -1.18 16.04 20.92
C SER A 54 -1.11 14.59 21.43
N ASN A 55 -1.59 13.62 20.63
CA ASN A 55 -1.37 12.21 20.86
C ASN A 55 0.03 11.82 20.33
N PRO A 56 1.00 11.42 21.21
CA PRO A 56 2.37 11.10 20.80
C PRO A 56 2.46 9.83 19.94
N LYS A 57 1.35 9.11 19.77
CA LYS A 57 1.25 7.94 18.92
C LYS A 57 0.71 8.25 17.52
N GLN A 58 0.40 9.51 17.18
CA GLN A 58 -0.09 9.87 15.85
C GLN A 58 1.05 9.87 14.82
N LEU A 59 1.17 8.75 14.10
CA LEU A 59 2.28 8.47 13.17
C LEU A 59 1.95 8.76 11.71
N TYR A 60 0.69 9.10 11.40
CA TYR A 60 0.26 9.38 10.02
C TYR A 60 0.26 10.88 9.73
N PRO A 61 0.60 11.28 8.48
CA PRO A 61 0.48 12.66 8.03
C PRO A 61 -0.98 13.14 8.07
N LEU A 62 -1.19 14.43 8.26
CA LEU A 62 -2.53 15.01 8.37
C LEU A 62 -3.46 14.70 7.17
N PRO A 63 -3.00 14.61 5.91
CA PRO A 63 -3.85 14.20 4.79
C PRO A 63 -4.57 12.86 4.99
N ALA A 64 -4.04 11.96 5.82
CA ALA A 64 -4.73 10.71 6.15
C ALA A 64 -6.10 10.93 6.82
N ALA A 65 -6.25 12.01 7.58
CA ALA A 65 -7.50 12.34 8.26
C ALA A 65 -8.68 12.55 7.29
N LEU A 66 -8.41 13.02 6.05
CA LEU A 66 -9.46 13.19 5.02
C LEU A 66 -10.17 11.86 4.73
N PHE A 67 -9.43 10.76 4.72
CA PHE A 67 -9.99 9.43 4.50
C PHE A 67 -10.67 8.87 5.75
N GLY A 68 -10.35 9.39 6.93
CA GLY A 68 -11.00 9.05 8.18
C GLY A 68 -12.36 9.73 8.37
N LEU A 69 -12.56 10.92 7.78
CA LEU A 69 -13.78 11.73 7.97
C LEU A 69 -15.10 10.97 7.72
N PRO A 70 -15.27 10.19 6.65
CA PRO A 70 -16.52 9.45 6.40
C PRO A 70 -16.81 8.38 7.45
N PHE A 71 -15.84 8.02 8.29
CA PHE A 71 -15.89 6.88 9.21
C PHE A 71 -15.99 7.28 10.69
N VAL A 72 -16.00 8.59 11.01
CA VAL A 72 -15.93 9.08 12.40
C VAL A 72 -17.08 8.61 13.29
N LEU A 73 -18.25 8.34 12.69
CA LEU A 73 -19.45 7.88 13.40
C LEU A 73 -19.56 6.35 13.48
N LEU A 74 -18.74 5.62 12.75
CA LEU A 74 -18.79 4.16 12.75
C LEU A 74 -18.02 3.58 13.94
N LYS A 75 -18.41 2.36 14.36
CA LYS A 75 -17.59 1.55 15.25
C LYS A 75 -16.25 1.26 14.56
N PRO A 76 -15.11 1.31 15.28
CA PRO A 76 -13.79 1.19 14.69
C PRO A 76 -13.62 -0.06 13.80
N GLU A 77 -14.12 -1.20 14.25
CA GLU A 77 -14.01 -2.47 13.53
C GLU A 77 -14.79 -2.46 12.20
N ILE A 78 -15.98 -1.84 12.22
CA ILE A 78 -16.80 -1.68 11.01
C ILE A 78 -16.12 -0.69 10.06
N ALA A 79 -15.59 0.41 10.59
CA ALA A 79 -14.87 1.40 9.80
C ALA A 79 -13.67 0.77 9.07
N ALA A 80 -12.87 -0.06 9.77
CA ALA A 80 -11.76 -0.82 9.20
C ALA A 80 -12.22 -1.73 8.06
N GLY A 81 -13.28 -2.51 8.31
CA GLY A 81 -13.83 -3.43 7.31
C GLY A 81 -14.33 -2.70 6.07
N VAL A 82 -15.09 -1.62 6.24
CA VAL A 82 -15.60 -0.82 5.11
C VAL A 82 -14.45 -0.16 4.34
N PHE A 83 -13.48 0.44 5.03
CA PHE A 83 -12.31 1.04 4.41
C PHE A 83 -11.50 0.02 3.60
N TYR A 84 -11.18 -1.14 4.20
CA TYR A 84 -10.38 -2.17 3.54
C TYR A 84 -11.14 -2.83 2.39
N GLY A 85 -12.46 -3.05 2.57
CA GLY A 85 -13.35 -3.58 1.55
C GLY A 85 -13.44 -2.68 0.32
N ILE A 86 -13.70 -1.38 0.52
CA ILE A 86 -13.73 -0.38 -0.57
C ILE A 86 -12.37 -0.33 -1.28
N SER A 87 -11.27 -0.28 -0.52
CA SER A 87 -9.92 -0.24 -1.07
C SER A 87 -9.62 -1.46 -1.93
N SER A 88 -10.02 -2.66 -1.48
CA SER A 88 -9.87 -3.92 -2.21
C SER A 88 -10.75 -4.00 -3.44
N ALA A 89 -12.01 -3.51 -3.35
CA ALA A 89 -12.91 -3.45 -4.50
C ALA A 89 -12.36 -2.53 -5.61
N LEU A 90 -11.90 -1.34 -5.25
CA LEU A 90 -11.30 -0.40 -6.18
C LEU A 90 -10.06 -1.00 -6.86
N LEU A 91 -9.17 -1.62 -6.09
CA LEU A 91 -8.00 -2.29 -6.65
C LEU A 91 -8.40 -3.44 -7.57
N ALA A 92 -9.34 -4.31 -7.16
CA ALA A 92 -9.82 -5.43 -7.98
C ALA A 92 -10.43 -4.95 -9.31
N PHE A 93 -11.24 -3.90 -9.27
CA PHE A 93 -11.79 -3.27 -10.47
C PHE A 93 -10.70 -2.75 -11.39
N CYS A 94 -9.65 -2.13 -10.84
CA CYS A 94 -8.54 -1.60 -11.62
C CYS A 94 -7.71 -2.71 -12.27
N VAL A 95 -7.24 -3.68 -11.50
CA VAL A 95 -6.33 -4.72 -12.02
C VAL A 95 -7.00 -5.66 -13.00
N THR A 96 -8.33 -5.85 -12.91
CA THR A 96 -9.07 -6.65 -13.88
C THR A 96 -9.15 -6.04 -15.28
N ARG A 97 -8.66 -4.81 -15.50
CA ARG A 97 -8.49 -4.21 -16.84
C ARG A 97 -7.53 -5.05 -17.69
N THR A 98 -6.48 -5.59 -17.10
CA THR A 98 -5.48 -6.42 -17.78
C THR A 98 -5.88 -7.89 -17.85
N GLY A 99 -6.80 -8.33 -17.00
CA GLY A 99 -7.35 -9.69 -16.99
C GLY A 99 -7.64 -10.20 -15.57
N TYR A 100 -8.52 -11.21 -15.46
CA TYR A 100 -8.89 -11.77 -14.16
C TYR A 100 -7.74 -12.52 -13.47
N HIS A 101 -6.70 -12.94 -14.21
CA HIS A 101 -5.50 -13.50 -13.61
C HIS A 101 -4.81 -12.53 -12.66
N SER A 102 -4.97 -11.21 -12.87
CA SER A 102 -4.43 -10.18 -11.98
C SER A 102 -5.06 -10.20 -10.58
N LEU A 103 -6.23 -10.83 -10.40
CA LEU A 103 -6.82 -11.05 -9.08
C LEU A 103 -6.00 -12.00 -8.20
N LEU A 104 -5.08 -12.77 -8.77
CA LEU A 104 -4.18 -13.63 -8.01
C LEU A 104 -3.26 -12.86 -7.06
N ILE A 105 -3.08 -11.54 -7.25
CA ILE A 105 -2.35 -10.69 -6.29
C ILE A 105 -2.98 -10.72 -4.89
N PHE A 106 -4.29 -10.88 -4.79
CA PHE A 106 -5.02 -10.99 -3.52
C PHE A 106 -4.70 -12.28 -2.74
N PHE A 107 -4.02 -13.25 -3.36
CA PHE A 107 -3.52 -14.45 -2.69
C PHE A 107 -2.10 -14.31 -2.17
N SER A 108 -1.45 -13.14 -2.33
CA SER A 108 -0.12 -12.90 -1.79
C SER A 108 -0.17 -12.70 -0.28
N TYR A 109 0.86 -13.16 0.44
CA TYR A 109 0.94 -13.00 1.89
C TYR A 109 0.88 -11.54 2.37
N PRO A 110 1.52 -10.54 1.70
CA PRO A 110 1.42 -9.15 2.12
C PRO A 110 0.00 -8.59 2.11
N TYR A 111 -0.84 -9.03 1.17
CA TYR A 111 -2.25 -8.64 1.16
C TYR A 111 -2.97 -9.14 2.42
N TRP A 112 -2.78 -10.41 2.78
CA TRP A 112 -3.37 -11.01 3.98
C TRP A 112 -2.84 -10.38 5.27
N ALA A 113 -1.53 -10.11 5.33
CA ALA A 113 -0.94 -9.34 6.43
C ALA A 113 -1.55 -7.93 6.54
N GLY A 114 -1.94 -7.34 5.41
CA GLY A 114 -2.63 -6.05 5.35
C GLY A 114 -4.06 -6.10 5.88
N ILE A 115 -4.80 -7.19 5.66
CA ILE A 115 -6.16 -7.37 6.22
C ILE A 115 -6.10 -7.35 7.76
N LEU A 116 -5.10 -8.03 8.35
CA LEU A 116 -4.93 -8.12 9.80
C LEU A 116 -4.74 -6.76 10.49
N THR A 117 -4.47 -5.70 9.76
CA THR A 117 -4.17 -4.37 10.31
C THR A 117 -4.88 -3.24 9.55
N ALA A 118 -5.84 -3.55 8.70
CA ALA A 118 -6.58 -2.58 7.87
C ALA A 118 -5.67 -1.59 7.13
N GLN A 119 -4.73 -2.12 6.32
CA GLN A 119 -3.67 -1.35 5.67
C GLN A 119 -4.13 -0.52 4.46
N TRP A 120 -3.37 0.54 4.20
CA TRP A 120 -3.61 1.52 3.14
C TRP A 120 -3.21 1.06 1.73
N ILE A 121 -2.38 0.00 1.62
CA ILE A 121 -1.69 -0.33 0.38
C ILE A 121 -2.66 -0.63 -0.77
N PRO A 122 -3.79 -1.36 -0.59
CA PRO A 122 -4.75 -1.55 -1.68
C PRO A 122 -5.30 -0.23 -2.25
N LEU A 123 -5.55 0.77 -1.40
CA LEU A 123 -6.02 2.10 -1.81
C LEU A 123 -4.91 2.86 -2.55
N ILE A 124 -3.68 2.82 -2.04
CA ILE A 124 -2.50 3.44 -2.67
C ILE A 124 -2.27 2.84 -4.06
N MET A 125 -2.36 1.51 -4.20
CA MET A 125 -2.26 0.82 -5.49
C MET A 125 -3.38 1.23 -6.45
N ALA A 126 -4.62 1.32 -5.98
CA ALA A 126 -5.74 1.79 -6.80
C ALA A 126 -5.52 3.22 -7.33
N GLY A 127 -4.83 4.07 -6.56
CA GLY A 127 -4.44 5.42 -6.95
C GLY A 127 -3.49 5.47 -8.16
N THR A 128 -2.79 4.39 -8.51
CA THR A 128 -1.99 4.33 -9.75
C THR A 128 -2.83 4.23 -11.01
N PHE A 129 -4.08 3.81 -10.89
CA PHE A 129 -5.04 3.65 -11.98
C PHE A 129 -6.13 4.74 -11.98
N LEU A 130 -6.42 5.32 -10.81
CA LEU A 130 -7.50 6.29 -10.58
C LEU A 130 -6.89 7.56 -10.00
N TRP A 131 -6.62 8.54 -10.85
CA TRP A 131 -5.90 9.76 -10.50
C TRP A 131 -6.51 10.53 -9.29
N TRP A 132 -7.83 10.46 -9.11
CA TRP A 132 -8.53 11.13 -8.00
C TRP A 132 -8.29 10.46 -6.63
N LEU A 133 -7.72 9.25 -6.59
CA LEU A 133 -7.30 8.56 -5.36
C LEU A 133 -5.84 8.85 -4.96
N THR A 134 -5.09 9.59 -5.76
CA THR A 134 -3.68 9.87 -5.48
C THR A 134 -3.42 10.60 -4.16
N PRO A 135 -4.34 11.37 -3.54
CA PRO A 135 -4.17 11.84 -2.16
C PRO A 135 -3.91 10.72 -1.14
N ALA A 136 -4.35 9.48 -1.41
CA ALA A 136 -4.02 8.34 -0.55
C ALA A 136 -2.50 8.06 -0.45
N TRP A 137 -1.71 8.47 -1.46
CA TRP A 137 -0.25 8.37 -1.42
C TRP A 137 0.35 9.21 -0.29
N MET A 138 -0.30 10.31 0.07
CA MET A 138 0.15 11.18 1.16
C MET A 138 -0.14 10.59 2.54
N ALA A 139 -1.10 9.68 2.65
CA ALA A 139 -1.44 9.04 3.93
C ALA A 139 -0.31 8.13 4.45
N LYS A 140 0.47 7.51 3.55
CA LYS A 140 1.58 6.61 3.91
C LYS A 140 2.80 6.90 3.05
N PRO A 141 3.59 7.97 3.34
CA PRO A 141 4.63 8.48 2.45
C PRO A 141 5.71 7.47 2.06
N GLN A 142 6.06 6.52 2.94
CA GLN A 142 7.05 5.50 2.65
C GLN A 142 6.64 4.56 1.50
N ILE A 143 5.34 4.45 1.22
CA ILE A 143 4.80 3.71 0.06
C ILE A 143 4.35 4.68 -1.03
N GLY A 144 3.72 5.79 -0.64
CA GLY A 144 3.18 6.77 -1.57
C GLY A 144 4.25 7.52 -2.36
N LEU A 145 5.40 7.87 -1.75
CA LEU A 145 6.47 8.57 -2.45
C LEU A 145 7.10 7.75 -3.58
N PRO A 146 7.55 6.49 -3.37
CA PRO A 146 8.03 5.65 -4.48
C PRO A 146 6.95 5.43 -5.55
N THR A 147 5.68 5.32 -5.16
CA THR A 147 4.56 5.23 -6.10
C THR A 147 4.42 6.52 -6.92
N ALA A 148 4.47 7.69 -6.29
CA ALA A 148 4.39 8.99 -6.96
C ALA A 148 5.57 9.21 -7.91
N LEU A 149 6.81 8.87 -7.51
CA LEU A 149 8.00 8.98 -8.36
C LEU A 149 7.95 8.04 -9.57
N THR A 150 7.26 6.90 -9.44
CA THR A 150 7.13 5.92 -10.52
C THR A 150 5.99 6.25 -11.49
N PHE A 151 4.83 6.66 -10.95
CA PHE A 151 3.59 6.90 -11.69
C PHE A 151 3.28 8.41 -11.83
N PHE A 152 4.33 9.21 -12.04
CA PHE A 152 4.25 10.64 -12.14
C PHE A 152 3.27 11.10 -13.23
N ASN A 153 2.33 11.99 -12.85
CA ASN A 153 1.38 12.63 -13.77
C ASN A 153 1.05 14.02 -13.24
N ARG A 154 0.89 15.01 -14.14
CA ARG A 154 0.56 16.40 -13.75
C ARG A 154 -0.73 16.48 -12.92
N LYS A 155 -1.78 15.73 -13.28
CA LYS A 155 -3.06 15.68 -12.53
C LYS A 155 -2.84 15.22 -11.09
N ASN A 156 -2.00 14.19 -10.91
CA ASN A 156 -1.70 13.61 -9.58
C ASN A 156 -0.99 14.63 -8.68
N ILE A 157 -0.02 15.37 -9.25
CA ILE A 157 0.72 16.40 -8.50
C ILE A 157 -0.21 17.53 -8.09
N VAL A 158 -0.99 18.06 -9.04
CA VAL A 158 -1.92 19.14 -8.74
C VAL A 158 -2.86 18.75 -7.60
N LEU A 159 -3.45 17.55 -7.67
CA LEU A 159 -4.37 17.09 -6.63
C LEU A 159 -3.67 16.88 -5.28
N CYS A 160 -2.50 16.24 -5.26
CA CYS A 160 -1.71 16.10 -4.02
C CYS A 160 -1.29 17.47 -3.46
N THR A 161 -0.90 18.41 -4.31
CA THR A 161 -0.55 19.78 -3.89
C THR A 161 -1.76 20.48 -3.27
N ILE A 162 -2.94 20.41 -3.90
CA ILE A 162 -4.17 20.98 -3.34
C ILE A 162 -4.45 20.40 -1.95
N VAL A 163 -4.38 19.07 -1.79
CA VAL A 163 -4.59 18.42 -0.51
C VAL A 163 -3.53 18.82 0.52
N ALA A 164 -2.26 18.95 0.11
CA ALA A 164 -1.20 19.45 0.98
C ALA A 164 -1.48 20.89 1.45
N LEU A 165 -1.87 21.78 0.56
CA LEU A 165 -2.21 23.16 0.90
C LEU A 165 -3.42 23.25 1.83
N ILE A 166 -4.46 22.46 1.58
CA ILE A 166 -5.63 22.38 2.47
C ILE A 166 -5.19 21.90 3.85
N SER A 167 -4.37 20.86 3.92
CA SER A 167 -3.90 20.33 5.21
C SER A 167 -3.04 21.33 5.99
N LEU A 168 -2.22 22.14 5.30
CA LEU A 168 -1.46 23.24 5.90
C LEU A 168 -2.36 24.39 6.35
N ALA A 169 -3.43 24.69 5.62
CA ALA A 169 -4.41 25.69 6.04
C ALA A 169 -5.18 25.26 7.30
N VAL A 170 -5.49 23.95 7.42
CA VAL A 170 -6.19 23.39 8.59
C VAL A 170 -5.28 23.34 9.82
N LEU A 171 -4.02 22.94 9.67
CA LEU A 171 -3.04 22.86 10.76
C LEU A 171 -1.64 23.23 10.23
N PRO A 172 -1.23 24.51 10.29
CA PRO A 172 -0.01 25.01 9.63
C PRO A 172 1.29 24.28 10.02
N HIS A 173 1.40 23.82 11.26
CA HIS A 173 2.60 23.17 11.78
C HIS A 173 2.55 21.63 11.80
N TRP A 174 1.57 21.02 11.14
CA TRP A 174 1.40 19.57 11.21
C TRP A 174 2.63 18.78 10.73
N ILE A 175 3.36 19.29 9.72
CA ILE A 175 4.57 18.64 9.21
C ILE A 175 5.63 18.53 10.32
N SER A 176 5.89 19.62 11.06
CA SER A 176 6.86 19.63 12.16
C SER A 176 6.44 18.66 13.27
N PHE A 177 5.17 18.68 13.64
CA PHE A 177 4.62 17.77 14.64
C PHE A 177 4.76 16.29 14.21
N TRP A 178 4.39 15.99 12.97
CA TRP A 178 4.52 14.65 12.42
C TRP A 178 5.98 14.18 12.38
N LEU A 179 6.90 15.01 11.86
CA LEU A 179 8.33 14.67 11.78
C LEU A 179 8.95 14.39 13.15
N SER A 180 8.55 15.12 14.20
CA SER A 180 9.04 14.89 15.57
C SER A 180 8.63 13.51 16.14
N GLN A 181 7.54 12.95 15.64
CA GLN A 181 7.01 11.65 16.10
C GLN A 181 7.56 10.47 15.31
N ILE A 182 7.72 10.60 13.99
CA ILE A 182 8.16 9.48 13.14
C ILE A 182 9.60 9.02 13.39
N GLY A 183 10.44 9.87 13.99
CA GLY A 183 11.82 9.50 14.34
C GLY A 183 11.91 8.32 15.33
N ARG A 184 10.87 8.08 16.12
CA ARG A 184 10.78 6.99 17.10
C ARG A 184 10.28 5.66 16.52
N TYR A 185 9.94 5.64 15.22
CA TYR A 185 9.31 4.49 14.60
C TYR A 185 10.34 3.49 14.08
N SER A 186 10.35 2.28 14.63
CA SER A 186 11.26 1.21 14.22
C SER A 186 10.97 0.76 12.79
N ARG A 187 12.01 0.68 11.94
CA ARG A 187 11.93 0.45 10.51
C ARG A 187 13.23 -0.16 9.99
N PHE A 188 13.19 -0.66 8.77
CA PHE A 188 14.37 -1.06 8.00
C PHE A 188 14.26 -0.49 6.58
N ILE A 189 15.39 -0.35 5.89
CA ILE A 189 15.44 0.05 4.48
C ILE A 189 15.86 -1.21 3.70
N PRO A 190 15.00 -1.75 2.80
CA PRO A 190 15.30 -3.00 2.08
C PRO A 190 16.66 -2.99 1.39
N LEU A 191 17.05 -1.88 0.76
CA LEU A 191 18.34 -1.76 0.07
C LEU A 191 19.56 -1.96 0.98
N THR A 192 19.45 -1.64 2.28
CA THR A 192 20.58 -1.71 3.24
C THR A 192 20.64 -3.02 4.01
N VAL A 193 19.60 -3.85 3.95
CA VAL A 193 19.54 -5.14 4.66
C VAL A 193 19.98 -6.25 3.74
N LEU A 194 21.07 -6.98 4.07
CA LEU A 194 21.58 -8.08 3.23
C LEU A 194 20.52 -9.16 3.00
N PRO A 195 20.33 -9.59 1.72
CA PRO A 195 21.08 -9.26 0.51
C PRO A 195 20.54 -8.08 -0.33
N GLY A 196 19.90 -7.10 0.30
CA GLY A 196 19.23 -5.93 -0.31
C GLY A 196 20.06 -5.10 -1.29
N PRO A 197 21.41 -4.94 -1.12
CA PRO A 197 22.20 -4.23 -2.12
C PRO A 197 22.07 -4.78 -3.55
N LEU A 198 21.71 -6.06 -3.72
CA LEU A 198 21.42 -6.64 -5.04
C LEU A 198 20.24 -5.97 -5.73
N LEU A 199 19.34 -5.32 -5.01
CA LEU A 199 18.20 -4.59 -5.58
C LEU A 199 18.64 -3.38 -6.43
N ALA A 200 19.89 -2.92 -6.27
CA ALA A 200 20.48 -1.91 -7.15
C ALA A 200 20.60 -2.40 -8.61
N LEU A 201 20.59 -3.72 -8.86
CA LEU A 201 20.54 -4.27 -10.23
C LEU A 201 19.29 -3.87 -11.00
N ALA A 202 18.21 -3.43 -10.32
CA ALA A 202 17.06 -2.83 -10.97
C ALA A 202 17.44 -1.59 -11.80
N LEU A 203 18.52 -0.88 -11.46
CA LEU A 203 19.05 0.25 -12.22
C LEU A 203 19.44 -0.11 -13.64
N LEU A 204 19.81 -1.37 -13.92
CA LEU A 204 20.08 -1.88 -15.26
C LEU A 204 18.85 -1.79 -16.19
N ARG A 205 17.67 -1.75 -15.61
CA ARG A 205 16.38 -1.60 -16.29
C ARG A 205 15.62 -0.34 -15.87
N PHE A 206 16.32 0.73 -15.45
CA PHE A 206 15.69 1.92 -14.85
C PHE A 206 14.71 2.66 -15.76
N ARG A 207 14.78 2.46 -17.07
CA ARG A 207 13.76 2.98 -18.00
C ARG A 207 12.40 2.32 -17.79
N SER A 208 12.38 1.07 -17.32
CA SER A 208 11.15 0.35 -16.99
C SER A 208 10.49 0.94 -15.75
N GLN A 209 9.18 1.11 -15.80
CA GLN A 209 8.37 1.59 -14.67
C GLN A 209 8.42 0.60 -13.50
N ASP A 210 8.43 -0.70 -13.80
CA ASP A 210 8.52 -1.77 -12.79
C ASP A 210 9.85 -1.72 -12.03
N ALA A 211 10.97 -1.48 -12.73
CA ALA A 211 12.29 -1.36 -12.12
C ALA A 211 12.40 -0.09 -11.24
N ARG A 212 11.84 1.03 -11.67
CA ARG A 212 11.77 2.25 -10.86
C ARG A 212 10.95 2.01 -9.58
N LEU A 213 9.78 1.37 -9.68
CA LEU A 213 8.96 1.05 -8.52
C LEU A 213 9.72 0.20 -7.52
N LEU A 214 10.37 -0.89 -7.98
CA LEU A 214 11.17 -1.76 -7.13
C LEU A 214 12.28 -0.98 -6.42
N PHE A 215 13.08 -0.22 -7.20
CA PHE A 215 14.22 0.51 -6.67
C PHE A 215 13.82 1.59 -5.67
N PHE A 216 12.85 2.45 -6.02
CA PHE A 216 12.39 3.49 -5.11
C PHE A 216 11.77 2.92 -3.84
N THR A 217 11.00 1.83 -3.94
CA THR A 217 10.44 1.16 -2.76
C THR A 217 11.55 0.54 -1.91
N ALA A 218 12.61 0.00 -2.52
CA ALA A 218 13.76 -0.55 -1.79
C ALA A 218 14.58 0.51 -1.05
N CYS A 219 14.57 1.77 -1.52
CA CYS A 219 15.23 2.90 -0.86
C CYS A 219 14.43 3.47 0.32
N MET A 220 13.14 3.11 0.45
CA MET A 220 12.27 3.68 1.47
C MET A 220 12.21 2.84 2.73
N PRO A 221 12.04 3.48 3.92
CA PRO A 221 11.86 2.75 5.16
C PRO A 221 10.56 1.93 5.13
N GLN A 222 10.68 0.65 5.44
CA GLN A 222 9.58 -0.30 5.54
C GLN A 222 9.47 -0.79 6.98
N ARG A 223 8.31 -1.32 7.35
CA ARG A 223 8.10 -1.85 8.69
C ARG A 223 7.73 -3.32 8.71
N TRP A 224 6.78 -3.73 7.88
CA TRP A 224 6.21 -5.06 7.96
C TRP A 224 5.85 -5.60 6.58
N PHE A 225 5.53 -6.88 6.48
CA PHE A 225 5.23 -7.58 5.23
C PHE A 225 4.18 -6.90 4.36
N TYR A 226 3.15 -6.29 4.96
CA TYR A 226 2.10 -5.60 4.23
C TYR A 226 2.62 -4.42 3.38
N ASP A 227 3.71 -3.77 3.80
CA ASP A 227 4.30 -2.68 3.03
C ASP A 227 4.79 -3.14 1.65
N GLY A 228 5.22 -4.42 1.56
CA GLY A 228 5.65 -5.04 0.31
C GLY A 228 4.51 -5.29 -0.69
N PHE A 229 3.23 -5.15 -0.33
CA PHE A 229 2.13 -5.44 -1.26
C PHE A 229 2.17 -4.55 -2.50
N ILE A 230 2.68 -3.33 -2.43
CA ILE A 230 2.85 -2.42 -3.58
C ILE A 230 3.66 -3.06 -4.73
N LEU A 231 4.56 -3.99 -4.43
CA LEU A 231 5.39 -4.67 -5.41
C LEU A 231 4.57 -5.56 -6.36
N TRP A 232 3.32 -5.93 -6.00
CA TRP A 232 2.43 -6.70 -6.87
C TRP A 232 1.85 -5.89 -8.04
N LEU A 233 2.26 -4.63 -8.21
CA LEU A 233 2.11 -3.89 -9.46
C LEU A 233 3.14 -4.33 -10.53
N ILE A 234 4.22 -5.04 -10.15
CA ILE A 234 5.31 -5.45 -11.04
C ILE A 234 4.96 -6.69 -11.88
N PRO A 235 4.49 -7.82 -11.33
CA PRO A 235 4.18 -9.01 -12.12
C PRO A 235 2.95 -8.78 -13.01
N LYS A 236 3.07 -9.13 -14.31
CA LYS A 236 2.02 -8.89 -15.33
C LYS A 236 1.37 -10.18 -15.81
N THR A 237 2.13 -11.28 -15.84
CA THR A 237 1.62 -12.57 -16.32
C THR A 237 1.10 -13.43 -15.17
N ARG A 238 0.19 -14.37 -15.47
CA ARG A 238 -0.30 -15.33 -14.49
C ARG A 238 0.84 -16.10 -13.80
N ARG A 239 1.88 -16.49 -14.57
CA ARG A 239 3.03 -17.24 -14.04
C ARG A 239 3.84 -16.41 -13.05
N GLU A 240 4.13 -15.15 -13.41
CA GLU A 240 4.85 -14.22 -12.53
C GLU A 240 4.10 -13.98 -11.22
N ILE A 241 2.76 -13.76 -11.30
CA ILE A 241 1.94 -13.51 -10.12
C ILE A 241 1.90 -14.73 -9.20
N VAL A 242 1.64 -15.94 -9.76
CA VAL A 242 1.59 -17.17 -8.98
C VAL A 242 2.93 -17.45 -8.32
N PHE A 243 4.03 -17.30 -9.06
CA PHE A 243 5.39 -17.50 -8.54
C PHE A 243 5.69 -16.54 -7.38
N THR A 244 5.51 -15.25 -7.58
CA THR A 244 5.82 -14.23 -6.55
C THR A 244 4.86 -14.30 -5.35
N ALA A 245 3.57 -14.56 -5.59
CA ALA A 245 2.61 -14.75 -4.51
C ALA A 245 2.93 -16.00 -3.68
N GLY A 246 3.25 -17.13 -4.32
CA GLY A 246 3.65 -18.36 -3.64
C GLY A 246 4.88 -18.16 -2.76
N LEU A 247 5.95 -17.55 -3.29
CA LEU A 247 7.17 -17.27 -2.54
C LEU A 247 6.93 -16.35 -1.33
N SER A 248 5.99 -15.41 -1.44
CA SER A 248 5.68 -14.48 -0.35
C SER A 248 5.13 -15.18 0.91
N TRP A 249 4.56 -16.37 0.77
CA TRP A 249 4.05 -17.17 1.90
C TRP A 249 5.15 -17.83 2.72
N ILE A 250 6.34 -18.05 2.16
CA ILE A 250 7.46 -18.68 2.89
C ILE A 250 7.75 -17.93 4.19
N PRO A 251 8.06 -16.60 4.18
CA PRO A 251 8.29 -15.86 5.42
C PRO A 251 7.00 -15.74 6.26
N GLY A 252 5.82 -15.73 5.63
CA GLY A 252 4.54 -15.70 6.33
C GLY A 252 4.34 -16.92 7.21
N ILE A 253 4.56 -18.11 6.64
CA ILE A 253 4.45 -19.39 7.36
C ILE A 253 5.62 -19.52 8.36
N TRP A 254 6.84 -19.22 7.94
CA TRP A 254 8.04 -19.34 8.77
C TRP A 254 7.91 -18.57 10.10
N ARG A 255 7.37 -17.34 10.06
CA ARG A 255 7.18 -16.52 11.27
C ARG A 255 6.26 -17.15 12.33
N TRP A 256 5.36 -18.05 11.96
CA TRP A 256 4.50 -18.75 12.92
C TRP A 256 5.30 -19.65 13.85
N PHE A 257 6.37 -20.26 13.32
CA PHE A 257 7.26 -21.14 14.07
C PHE A 257 8.47 -20.40 14.64
N HIS A 258 8.87 -19.31 13.99
CA HIS A 258 10.07 -18.54 14.33
C HIS A 258 9.72 -17.04 14.34
N PRO A 259 9.14 -16.52 15.45
CA PRO A 259 8.85 -15.10 15.56
C PRO A 259 10.12 -14.25 15.34
N PRO A 260 10.04 -13.17 14.56
CA PRO A 260 11.22 -12.33 14.30
C PRO A 260 11.65 -11.58 15.57
N HIS A 261 12.94 -11.58 15.85
CA HIS A 261 13.53 -10.89 16.99
C HIS A 261 13.83 -9.39 16.71
N SER A 262 13.84 -9.00 15.45
CA SER A 262 14.10 -7.61 15.04
C SER A 262 13.44 -7.25 13.71
N PHE A 263 13.27 -5.93 13.48
CA PHE A 263 12.80 -5.42 12.19
C PHE A 263 13.80 -5.69 11.06
N THR A 264 15.10 -5.75 11.36
CA THR A 264 16.13 -6.13 10.37
C THR A 264 15.93 -7.57 9.88
N GLN A 265 15.52 -8.48 10.76
CA GLN A 265 15.21 -9.85 10.38
C GLN A 265 13.97 -9.92 9.46
N VAL A 266 12.92 -9.18 9.80
CA VAL A 266 11.75 -9.01 8.92
C VAL A 266 12.18 -8.47 7.57
N GLY A 267 13.03 -7.44 7.55
CA GLY A 267 13.59 -6.85 6.34
C GLY A 267 14.34 -7.87 5.49
N ARG A 268 15.18 -8.71 6.09
CA ARG A 268 15.90 -9.79 5.39
C ARG A 268 14.93 -10.78 4.74
N TRP A 269 13.87 -11.18 5.45
CA TRP A 269 12.85 -12.08 4.88
C TRP A 269 12.08 -11.42 3.74
N MET A 270 11.71 -10.15 3.87
CA MET A 270 11.06 -9.42 2.78
C MET A 270 11.95 -9.29 1.56
N VAL A 271 13.23 -8.96 1.76
CA VAL A 271 14.20 -8.86 0.65
C VAL A 271 14.33 -10.19 -0.07
N LEU A 272 14.55 -11.28 0.65
CA LEU A 272 14.74 -12.62 0.06
C LEU A 272 13.50 -13.13 -0.68
N TRP A 273 12.32 -12.98 -0.11
CA TRP A 273 11.12 -13.69 -0.56
C TRP A 273 10.09 -12.81 -1.29
N MET A 274 10.30 -11.48 -1.30
CA MET A 274 9.42 -10.55 -2.00
C MET A 274 10.22 -9.70 -3.00
N TYR A 275 11.25 -8.97 -2.56
CA TYR A 275 11.97 -8.04 -3.41
C TYR A 275 12.85 -8.73 -4.46
N LEU A 276 13.65 -9.73 -4.08
CA LEU A 276 14.50 -10.44 -5.04
C LEU A 276 13.69 -11.24 -6.08
N PRO A 277 12.58 -11.90 -5.75
CA PRO A 277 11.70 -12.47 -6.77
C PRO A 277 11.16 -11.44 -7.77
N MET A 278 10.81 -10.24 -7.32
CA MET A 278 10.38 -9.15 -8.21
C MET A 278 11.54 -8.64 -9.09
N LEU A 279 12.75 -8.55 -8.53
CA LEU A 279 13.95 -8.24 -9.31
C LEU A 279 14.19 -9.30 -10.39
N ALA A 280 14.08 -10.57 -10.05
CA ALA A 280 14.24 -11.66 -11.01
C ALA A 280 13.21 -11.57 -12.15
N VAL A 281 11.93 -11.29 -11.81
CA VAL A 281 10.87 -11.06 -12.81
C VAL A 281 11.24 -9.92 -13.75
N ILE A 282 11.75 -8.80 -13.24
CA ILE A 282 12.14 -7.64 -14.04
C ILE A 282 13.32 -7.99 -14.97
N LEU A 283 14.36 -8.64 -14.44
CA LEU A 283 15.58 -8.93 -15.20
C LEU A 283 15.38 -10.02 -16.27
N LEU A 284 14.56 -11.04 -15.98
CA LEU A 284 14.28 -12.15 -16.87
C LEU A 284 13.23 -11.84 -17.94
N ARG A 285 12.46 -10.76 -17.79
CA ARG A 285 11.48 -10.34 -18.79
C ARG A 285 12.22 -9.84 -20.04
N CYS A 286 11.97 -10.52 -21.19
CA CYS A 286 12.54 -10.08 -22.47
C CYS A 286 12.11 -8.66 -22.80
N SER A 287 13.05 -7.86 -23.33
CA SER A 287 12.86 -6.43 -23.64
C SER A 287 11.71 -6.15 -24.61
N ASP A 288 11.38 -7.12 -25.47
CA ASP A 288 10.42 -6.96 -26.56
C ASP A 288 8.94 -7.09 -26.13
N ARG A 289 8.68 -7.28 -24.83
CA ARG A 289 7.32 -7.48 -24.27
C ARG A 289 6.88 -6.38 -23.29
N GLU A 290 7.52 -5.24 -23.28
CA GLU A 290 6.96 -4.12 -22.53
C GLU A 290 5.68 -3.65 -23.22
N PRO A 291 4.47 -3.98 -22.73
CA PRO A 291 3.26 -3.41 -23.29
C PRO A 291 3.35 -1.90 -23.15
N ALA A 292 3.01 -1.19 -24.23
CA ALA A 292 2.88 0.25 -24.17
C ALA A 292 2.08 0.66 -22.92
N PRO A 293 2.48 1.68 -22.18
CA PRO A 293 1.73 2.13 -21.03
C PRO A 293 0.28 2.38 -21.48
N PRO A 294 -0.74 1.93 -20.70
CA PRO A 294 -2.12 2.21 -21.05
C PRO A 294 -2.25 3.71 -21.22
N GLU A 295 -2.63 4.13 -22.42
CA GLU A 295 -2.95 5.53 -22.68
C GLU A 295 -3.98 5.96 -21.65
N LEU A 296 -3.56 6.82 -20.76
CA LEU A 296 -4.42 7.50 -19.80
C LEU A 296 -5.28 8.44 -20.65
N ASN A 297 -6.40 7.91 -21.15
CA ASN A 297 -7.36 8.70 -21.89
C ASN A 297 -7.68 9.96 -21.12
N SER A 298 -7.39 11.08 -21.79
CA SER A 298 -7.65 12.49 -21.46
C SER A 298 -9.03 12.72 -20.87
#